data_c3d69e94470f6b2779d6941a8c9764ba
#
_entry.id   c3d69e94470f6b2779d6941a8c9764ba
#
_cell.length_a   1.000
_cell.length_b   1.000
_cell.length_c   1.000
_cell.angle_alpha   90.00
_cell.angle_beta   90.00
_cell.angle_gamma   90.00
#
_symmetry.space_group_name_H-M   'P 1'
#
loop_
_entity.id
_entity.type
_entity.pdbx_description
1 polymer ?
#
loop_
_entity_poly.entity_id
_entity_poly.type
_entity_poly.pdbx_seq_one_letter_code
_entity_poly.pdbx_strand_id
1 'polypeptide(L)'
;LLRTPLCRAGAVLASVVLLCSASATASADESIVIDLVRHGQSVANAAGLIDTAVPGASLTQLGQQQAQTVAGVLAARGPVAAIFASQLIRTQQTAAPLATALGMNVQVLPGLNEIDAGIFNGQPQFSLGGLAYLLAPIAWMLGLRIVPMLAPGSADANGYEFRRRFDGALQTVYGSAAANAGGFGDVLQAVYAGAVTNPVRAANGRITGVAFSSEFAIGVGTMMTVKNPDPLLLLFDPLPNTGIVVIQGSPRDGWTLISWNGKPVHPGWSATRNGRGANGLCLMLDPSTRTGVCAAKPPGPASAPVAARPGLS
;
A
#
# COMPACT_ATOMS: atom_id res chain seq x y z
N LEU A 1 58.31 31.15 -38.22
CA LEU A 1 56.94 31.62 -38.00
C LEU A 1 56.01 30.41 -37.88
N LEU A 2 55.98 29.86 -36.65
CA LEU A 2 55.09 28.77 -36.29
C LEU A 2 53.91 29.40 -35.51
N ARG A 3 52.68 29.24 -36.01
CA ARG A 3 51.43 29.51 -35.27
C ARG A 3 50.81 28.18 -34.87
N THR A 4 50.75 27.93 -33.57
CA THR A 4 50.13 26.78 -32.91
C THR A 4 48.59 26.90 -32.87
N PRO A 5 47.83 25.79 -33.01
CA PRO A 5 46.40 25.76 -32.79
C PRO A 5 46.10 25.30 -31.36
N LEU A 6 45.78 26.22 -30.46
CA LEU A 6 45.44 25.93 -29.05
C LEU A 6 44.08 26.48 -28.69
N CYS A 7 43.04 26.24 -29.49
CA CYS A 7 41.68 26.74 -29.19
C CYS A 7 40.52 25.83 -29.56
N ARG A 8 40.72 24.50 -29.61
CA ARG A 8 39.58 23.59 -29.91
C ARG A 8 39.29 22.51 -28.86
N ALA A 9 40.08 22.43 -27.78
CA ALA A 9 39.88 21.41 -26.73
C ALA A 9 38.99 21.91 -25.55
N GLY A 10 38.74 23.22 -25.42
CA GLY A 10 37.97 23.76 -24.30
C GLY A 10 36.44 23.71 -24.43
N ALA A 11 35.93 23.61 -25.66
CA ALA A 11 34.48 23.67 -25.89
C ALA A 11 33.74 22.34 -25.65
N VAL A 12 34.43 21.21 -25.75
CA VAL A 12 33.81 19.88 -25.58
C VAL A 12 33.67 19.52 -24.10
N LEU A 13 34.59 19.94 -23.23
CA LEU A 13 34.53 19.68 -21.80
C LEU A 13 33.44 20.52 -21.07
N ALA A 14 33.15 21.74 -21.55
CA ALA A 14 32.10 22.58 -20.99
C ALA A 14 30.69 22.03 -21.28
N SER A 15 30.50 21.37 -22.44
CA SER A 15 29.19 20.80 -22.82
C SER A 15 28.85 19.52 -22.02
N VAL A 16 29.84 18.74 -21.59
CA VAL A 16 29.62 17.53 -20.79
C VAL A 16 29.33 17.87 -19.34
N VAL A 17 29.92 18.94 -18.80
CA VAL A 17 29.62 19.37 -17.40
C VAL A 17 28.24 20.03 -17.28
N LEU A 18 27.72 20.68 -18.31
CA LEU A 18 26.38 21.30 -18.28
C LEU A 18 25.25 20.25 -18.41
N LEU A 19 25.53 19.08 -19.00
CA LEU A 19 24.57 17.99 -19.08
C LEU A 19 24.45 17.19 -17.76
N CYS A 20 25.44 17.28 -16.86
CA CYS A 20 25.37 16.62 -15.54
C CYS A 20 24.61 17.42 -14.48
N SER A 21 24.30 18.71 -14.73
CA SER A 21 23.59 19.54 -13.74
C SER A 21 22.08 19.58 -13.92
N ALA A 22 21.53 18.91 -14.95
CA ALA A 22 20.09 18.85 -15.21
C ALA A 22 19.42 17.56 -14.70
N SER A 23 20.09 16.82 -13.85
CA SER A 23 19.65 15.49 -13.47
C SER A 23 19.56 15.37 -11.96
N ALA A 24 18.54 15.86 -11.36
CA ALA A 24 17.98 15.33 -10.11
C ALA A 24 16.81 16.18 -9.62
N THR A 25 15.91 16.50 -10.48
CA THR A 25 14.52 16.60 -10.02
C THR A 25 13.84 15.31 -10.45
N ALA A 26 14.29 14.18 -9.89
CA ALA A 26 13.40 13.05 -9.74
C ALA A 26 12.20 13.62 -8.99
N SER A 27 11.09 13.70 -9.67
CA SER A 27 9.85 14.26 -9.18
C SER A 27 9.56 13.61 -7.84
N ALA A 28 9.88 14.31 -6.74
CA ALA A 28 9.59 13.87 -5.38
C ALA A 28 8.07 13.72 -5.11
N ASP A 29 7.28 13.91 -6.14
CA ASP A 29 5.83 13.96 -6.14
C ASP A 29 5.19 12.85 -6.98
N GLU A 30 5.97 11.91 -7.55
CA GLU A 30 5.39 10.84 -8.35
C GLU A 30 4.60 9.86 -7.49
N SER A 31 3.34 9.63 -7.84
CA SER A 31 2.49 8.65 -7.17
C SER A 31 2.97 7.23 -7.46
N ILE A 32 3.25 6.46 -6.43
CA ILE A 32 3.58 5.04 -6.55
C ILE A 32 2.49 4.15 -5.97
N VAL A 33 2.55 2.87 -6.29
CA VAL A 33 1.73 1.83 -5.66
C VAL A 33 2.56 1.10 -4.61
N ILE A 34 1.97 0.82 -3.46
CA ILE A 34 2.54 -0.07 -2.45
C ILE A 34 1.57 -1.23 -2.23
N ASP A 35 2.05 -2.43 -2.49
CA ASP A 35 1.38 -3.68 -2.14
C ASP A 35 1.82 -4.07 -0.72
N LEU A 36 0.94 -3.91 0.27
CA LEU A 36 1.13 -4.35 1.64
C LEU A 36 0.63 -5.79 1.75
N VAL A 37 1.50 -6.73 2.08
CA VAL A 37 1.23 -8.17 2.03
C VAL A 37 1.32 -8.77 3.43
N ARG A 38 0.24 -9.39 3.91
CA ARG A 38 0.29 -10.17 5.14
C ARG A 38 1.15 -11.42 4.92
N HIS A 39 1.97 -11.77 5.91
CA HIS A 39 2.76 -13.01 5.87
C HIS A 39 1.90 -14.26 5.72
N GLY A 40 2.50 -15.36 5.22
CA GLY A 40 1.90 -16.69 5.20
C GLY A 40 1.64 -17.23 6.61
N GLN A 41 0.91 -18.33 6.74
CA GLN A 41 0.59 -18.94 8.03
C GLN A 41 1.87 -19.25 8.82
N SER A 42 2.01 -18.68 10.02
CA SER A 42 3.08 -18.99 10.96
C SER A 42 2.66 -20.12 11.92
N VAL A 43 3.64 -20.72 12.60
CA VAL A 43 3.38 -21.69 13.66
C VAL A 43 2.51 -21.11 14.77
N ALA A 44 2.73 -19.83 15.14
CA ALA A 44 1.91 -19.16 16.12
C ALA A 44 0.47 -18.93 15.63
N ASN A 45 0.26 -18.61 14.33
CA ASN A 45 -1.10 -18.52 13.78
C ASN A 45 -1.82 -19.87 13.84
N ALA A 46 -1.13 -20.96 13.48
CA ALA A 46 -1.70 -22.30 13.54
C ALA A 46 -2.07 -22.72 14.97
N ALA A 47 -1.32 -22.23 15.96
CA ALA A 47 -1.57 -22.46 17.39
C ALA A 47 -2.57 -21.45 18.00
N GLY A 48 -3.05 -20.44 17.25
CA GLY A 48 -3.97 -19.42 17.75
C GLY A 48 -3.33 -18.49 18.79
N LEU A 49 -2.01 -18.26 18.71
CA LEU A 49 -1.25 -17.44 19.66
C LEU A 49 -0.98 -16.04 19.12
N ILE A 50 -0.91 -15.06 20.01
CA ILE A 50 -0.38 -13.73 19.75
C ILE A 50 1.14 -13.84 19.62
N ASP A 51 1.71 -13.35 18.52
CA ASP A 51 3.16 -13.44 18.25
C ASP A 51 3.62 -12.16 17.56
N THR A 52 4.10 -11.21 18.38
CA THR A 52 4.52 -9.89 17.93
C THR A 52 5.97 -9.59 18.22
N ALA A 53 6.61 -10.38 19.10
CA ALA A 53 8.01 -10.20 19.46
C ALA A 53 8.97 -10.70 18.36
N VAL A 54 10.03 -9.95 18.12
CA VAL A 54 11.10 -10.33 17.17
C VAL A 54 11.99 -11.43 17.79
N PRO A 55 12.36 -12.47 17.04
CA PRO A 55 12.11 -12.73 15.59
C PRO A 55 10.75 -13.35 15.31
N GLY A 56 9.99 -13.82 16.29
CA GLY A 56 8.71 -14.49 16.16
C GLY A 56 8.80 -15.91 15.57
N ALA A 57 7.62 -16.52 15.38
CA ALA A 57 7.50 -17.85 14.85
C ALA A 57 7.68 -17.88 13.32
N SER A 58 8.32 -18.98 12.84
CA SER A 58 8.50 -19.28 11.42
C SER A 58 7.17 -19.63 10.73
N LEU A 59 7.18 -19.65 9.39
CA LEU A 59 6.08 -20.18 8.60
C LEU A 59 5.90 -21.69 8.82
N THR A 60 4.64 -22.14 8.79
CA THR A 60 4.32 -23.57 8.62
C THR A 60 4.60 -24.02 7.19
N GLN A 61 4.50 -25.32 6.92
CA GLN A 61 4.56 -25.84 5.55
C GLN A 61 3.49 -25.19 4.66
N LEU A 62 2.26 -25.03 5.18
CA LEU A 62 1.19 -24.30 4.47
C LEU A 62 1.60 -22.85 4.22
N GLY A 63 2.18 -22.17 5.21
CA GLY A 63 2.67 -20.80 5.06
C GLY A 63 3.74 -20.65 3.99
N GLN A 64 4.63 -21.63 3.85
CA GLN A 64 5.64 -21.67 2.79
C GLN A 64 4.99 -21.81 1.39
N GLN A 65 3.98 -22.68 1.26
CA GLN A 65 3.21 -22.82 0.01
C GLN A 65 2.46 -21.53 -0.34
N GLN A 66 1.85 -20.88 0.67
CA GLN A 66 1.20 -19.58 0.51
C GLN A 66 2.19 -18.50 0.05
N ALA A 67 3.43 -18.50 0.59
CA ALA A 67 4.48 -17.58 0.17
C ALA A 67 4.88 -17.77 -1.31
N GLN A 68 5.00 -19.02 -1.77
CA GLN A 68 5.25 -19.32 -3.19
C GLN A 68 4.10 -18.83 -4.08
N THR A 69 2.86 -19.07 -3.67
CA THR A 69 1.69 -18.64 -4.42
C THR A 69 1.59 -17.14 -4.55
N VAL A 70 1.75 -16.39 -3.44
CA VAL A 70 1.66 -14.92 -3.48
C VAL A 70 2.82 -14.31 -4.26
N ALA A 71 4.00 -14.92 -4.24
CA ALA A 71 5.14 -14.48 -5.06
C ALA A 71 4.80 -14.52 -6.55
N GLY A 72 4.18 -15.61 -7.03
CA GLY A 72 3.69 -15.71 -8.40
C GLY A 72 2.64 -14.65 -8.75
N VAL A 73 1.68 -14.41 -7.84
CA VAL A 73 0.66 -13.37 -8.02
C VAL A 73 1.29 -11.98 -8.13
N LEU A 74 2.24 -11.65 -7.26
CA LEU A 74 2.90 -10.34 -7.25
C LEU A 74 3.78 -10.14 -8.50
N ALA A 75 4.55 -11.15 -8.88
CA ALA A 75 5.37 -11.11 -10.10
C ALA A 75 4.52 -10.91 -11.37
N ALA A 76 3.34 -11.53 -11.42
CA ALA A 76 2.41 -11.38 -12.55
C ALA A 76 1.73 -9.99 -12.63
N ARG A 77 1.73 -9.19 -11.55
CA ARG A 77 1.15 -7.85 -11.55
C ARG A 77 1.98 -6.81 -12.28
N GLY A 78 3.24 -7.12 -12.56
CA GLY A 78 4.18 -6.22 -13.25
C GLY A 78 5.47 -6.02 -12.47
N PRO A 79 6.34 -5.13 -12.96
CA PRO A 79 7.63 -4.86 -12.35
C PRO A 79 7.51 -4.38 -10.90
N VAL A 80 8.42 -4.89 -10.05
CA VAL A 80 8.57 -4.49 -8.64
C VAL A 80 9.85 -3.67 -8.51
N ALA A 81 9.75 -2.49 -7.94
CA ALA A 81 10.89 -1.59 -7.76
C ALA A 81 11.68 -1.85 -6.48
N ALA A 82 11.01 -2.32 -5.41
CA ALA A 82 11.64 -2.61 -4.13
C ALA A 82 10.82 -3.61 -3.33
N ILE A 83 11.50 -4.45 -2.53
CA ILE A 83 10.88 -5.46 -1.66
C ILE A 83 11.32 -5.23 -0.23
N PHE A 84 10.35 -5.18 0.68
CA PHE A 84 10.55 -4.96 2.10
C PHE A 84 9.84 -6.02 2.93
N ALA A 85 10.36 -6.26 4.13
CA ALA A 85 9.72 -7.09 5.14
C ALA A 85 9.92 -6.49 6.53
N SER A 86 9.08 -6.87 7.48
CA SER A 86 9.32 -6.57 8.89
C SER A 86 10.50 -7.40 9.46
N GLN A 87 10.88 -7.13 10.70
CA GLN A 87 11.88 -7.94 11.41
C GLN A 87 11.39 -9.35 11.79
N LEU A 88 10.08 -9.60 11.70
CA LEU A 88 9.51 -10.91 12.02
C LEU A 88 9.87 -11.92 10.94
N ILE A 89 10.43 -13.06 11.36
CA ILE A 89 10.98 -14.07 10.44
C ILE A 89 9.95 -14.55 9.41
N ARG A 90 8.68 -14.68 9.79
CA ARG A 90 7.58 -15.10 8.90
C ARG A 90 7.36 -14.14 7.74
N THR A 91 7.57 -12.84 7.93
CA THR A 91 7.43 -11.85 6.85
C THR A 91 8.58 -11.94 5.85
N GLN A 92 9.79 -12.14 6.35
CA GLN A 92 10.99 -12.34 5.54
C GLN A 92 10.90 -13.65 4.74
N GLN A 93 10.46 -14.74 5.38
CA GLN A 93 10.20 -16.01 4.71
C GLN A 93 9.11 -15.91 3.65
N THR A 94 8.09 -15.07 3.86
CA THR A 94 7.05 -14.83 2.85
C THR A 94 7.56 -14.00 1.67
N ALA A 95 8.47 -13.06 1.92
CA ALA A 95 9.08 -12.22 0.88
C ALA A 95 10.10 -12.96 0.02
N ALA A 96 10.80 -13.95 0.59
CA ALA A 96 11.93 -14.62 -0.03
C ALA A 96 11.64 -15.23 -1.42
N PRO A 97 10.52 -15.93 -1.66
CA PRO A 97 10.22 -16.45 -2.99
C PRO A 97 10.09 -15.37 -4.07
N LEU A 98 9.44 -14.25 -3.76
CA LEU A 98 9.35 -13.11 -4.70
C LEU A 98 10.72 -12.51 -4.98
N ALA A 99 11.53 -12.28 -3.94
CA ALA A 99 12.87 -11.77 -4.07
C ALA A 99 13.75 -12.66 -4.94
N THR A 100 13.67 -13.98 -4.73
CA THR A 100 14.40 -14.96 -5.55
C THR A 100 13.94 -14.94 -7.00
N ALA A 101 12.62 -14.91 -7.25
CA ALA A 101 12.06 -14.91 -8.60
C ALA A 101 12.45 -13.65 -9.40
N LEU A 102 12.64 -12.52 -8.72
CA LEU A 102 12.98 -11.24 -9.34
C LEU A 102 14.48 -10.89 -9.28
N GLY A 103 15.31 -11.75 -8.64
CA GLY A 103 16.74 -11.45 -8.45
C GLY A 103 16.98 -10.23 -7.55
N MET A 104 16.07 -9.94 -6.60
CA MET A 104 16.10 -8.77 -5.73
C MET A 104 16.42 -9.16 -4.27
N ASN A 105 16.85 -8.17 -3.48
CA ASN A 105 17.05 -8.33 -2.05
C ASN A 105 15.83 -7.86 -1.26
N VAL A 106 15.54 -8.54 -0.15
CA VAL A 106 14.55 -8.08 0.83
C VAL A 106 15.21 -7.11 1.80
N GLN A 107 14.67 -5.90 1.91
CA GLN A 107 15.10 -4.91 2.90
C GLN A 107 14.25 -5.04 4.17
N VAL A 108 14.89 -5.10 5.34
CA VAL A 108 14.19 -5.26 6.61
C VAL A 108 13.91 -3.91 7.25
N LEU A 109 12.62 -3.63 7.53
CA LEU A 109 12.17 -2.38 8.14
C LEU A 109 11.43 -2.64 9.46
N PRO A 110 11.97 -2.18 10.62
CA PRO A 110 11.29 -2.29 11.91
C PRO A 110 9.91 -1.62 11.93
N GLY A 111 9.72 -0.55 11.17
CA GLY A 111 8.43 0.15 11.06
C GLY A 111 7.28 -0.69 10.52
N LEU A 112 7.57 -1.83 9.87
CA LEU A 112 6.60 -2.82 9.38
C LEU A 112 6.30 -3.93 10.40
N ASN A 113 6.90 -3.93 11.61
CA ASN A 113 6.60 -4.93 12.63
C ASN A 113 5.11 -4.90 13.01
N GLU A 114 4.62 -6.04 13.49
CA GLU A 114 3.28 -6.09 14.07
C GLU A 114 3.15 -5.11 15.24
N ILE A 115 1.93 -4.68 15.56
CA ILE A 115 1.66 -3.90 16.76
C ILE A 115 2.09 -4.74 17.97
N ASP A 116 2.95 -4.17 18.80
CA ASP A 116 3.57 -4.93 19.89
C ASP A 116 2.57 -5.23 21.00
N ALA A 117 2.38 -6.51 21.30
CA ALA A 117 1.46 -7.01 22.32
C ALA A 117 2.08 -7.05 23.74
N GLY A 118 3.33 -6.59 23.94
CA GLY A 118 3.96 -6.56 25.25
C GLY A 118 3.82 -7.88 26.00
N ILE A 119 3.31 -7.83 27.24
CA ILE A 119 3.13 -9.02 28.10
C ILE A 119 2.09 -10.03 27.56
N PHE A 120 1.26 -9.66 26.58
CA PHE A 120 0.30 -10.58 25.97
C PHE A 120 0.89 -11.42 24.84
N ASN A 121 2.14 -11.18 24.48
CA ASN A 121 2.85 -12.02 23.52
C ASN A 121 2.90 -13.48 23.99
N GLY A 122 2.60 -14.43 23.11
CA GLY A 122 2.52 -15.86 23.44
C GLY A 122 1.18 -16.31 24.04
N GLN A 123 0.26 -15.40 24.36
CA GLN A 123 -1.06 -15.76 24.88
C GLN A 123 -2.02 -16.16 23.74
N PRO A 124 -3.07 -16.94 24.03
CA PRO A 124 -4.12 -17.24 23.06
C PRO A 124 -4.80 -15.97 22.56
N GLN A 125 -5.04 -15.89 21.25
CA GLN A 125 -5.72 -14.75 20.61
C GLN A 125 -7.11 -14.50 21.20
N PHE A 126 -7.84 -15.57 21.50
CA PHE A 126 -9.18 -15.52 22.10
C PHE A 126 -9.11 -15.64 23.64
N SER A 127 -8.28 -14.82 24.28
CA SER A 127 -8.15 -14.68 25.73
C SER A 127 -8.52 -13.27 26.17
N LEU A 128 -8.63 -13.03 27.47
CA LEU A 128 -8.80 -11.67 28.00
C LEU A 128 -7.63 -10.77 27.63
N GLY A 129 -6.40 -11.32 27.62
CA GLY A 129 -5.22 -10.60 27.14
C GLY A 129 -5.28 -10.26 25.66
N GLY A 130 -5.76 -11.19 24.82
CA GLY A 130 -5.99 -10.95 23.40
C GLY A 130 -7.04 -9.85 23.15
N LEU A 131 -8.14 -9.88 23.89
CA LEU A 131 -9.17 -8.84 23.81
C LEU A 131 -8.61 -7.48 24.26
N ALA A 132 -7.89 -7.43 25.38
CA ALA A 132 -7.25 -6.20 25.86
C ALA A 132 -6.24 -5.64 24.84
N TYR A 133 -5.45 -6.52 24.19
CA TYR A 133 -4.52 -6.13 23.12
C TYR A 133 -5.24 -5.46 21.95
N LEU A 134 -6.42 -5.95 21.54
CA LEU A 134 -7.16 -5.42 20.38
C LEU A 134 -7.82 -4.07 20.63
N LEU A 135 -8.17 -3.73 21.87
CA LEU A 135 -8.95 -2.52 22.17
C LEU A 135 -8.23 -1.24 21.74
N ALA A 136 -6.94 -1.10 22.03
CA ALA A 136 -6.19 0.10 21.68
C ALA A 136 -6.01 0.25 20.17
N PRO A 137 -5.54 -0.75 19.40
CA PRO A 137 -5.47 -0.67 17.92
C PRO A 137 -6.79 -0.33 17.26
N ILE A 138 -7.91 -0.90 17.71
CA ILE A 138 -9.24 -0.57 17.21
C ILE A 138 -9.58 0.90 17.50
N ALA A 139 -9.33 1.38 18.73
CA ALA A 139 -9.55 2.77 19.08
C ALA A 139 -8.70 3.73 18.21
N TRP A 140 -7.43 3.39 17.93
CA TRP A 140 -6.57 4.19 17.08
C TRP A 140 -7.08 4.29 15.65
N MET A 141 -7.54 3.18 15.09
CA MET A 141 -8.14 3.10 13.76
C MET A 141 -9.41 3.97 13.66
N LEU A 142 -10.19 4.08 14.73
CA LEU A 142 -11.37 4.93 14.84
C LEU A 142 -11.05 6.40 15.15
N GLY A 143 -9.77 6.78 15.17
CA GLY A 143 -9.32 8.17 15.38
C GLY A 143 -8.90 8.51 16.81
N LEU A 144 -9.12 7.63 17.78
CA LEU A 144 -8.76 7.84 19.19
C LEU A 144 -7.28 7.49 19.46
N ARG A 145 -6.36 8.13 18.73
CA ARG A 145 -4.93 7.81 18.72
C ARG A 145 -4.21 8.05 20.05
N ILE A 146 -4.79 8.85 20.93
CA ILE A 146 -4.25 9.14 22.27
C ILE A 146 -4.43 7.96 23.24
N VAL A 147 -5.33 7.03 22.95
CA VAL A 147 -5.57 5.87 23.80
C VAL A 147 -4.26 5.11 23.98
N PRO A 148 -3.80 4.89 25.24
CA PRO A 148 -2.58 4.14 25.47
C PRO A 148 -2.78 2.67 25.11
N MET A 149 -1.70 2.00 24.71
CA MET A 149 -1.73 0.54 24.56
C MET A 149 -2.00 -0.11 25.92
N LEU A 150 -2.99 -1.00 25.94
CA LEU A 150 -3.42 -1.72 27.14
C LEU A 150 -2.52 -2.94 27.44
N ALA A 151 -1.49 -3.18 26.62
CA ALA A 151 -0.50 -4.23 26.77
C ALA A 151 0.77 -3.66 27.43
N PRO A 152 0.98 -3.86 28.74
CA PRO A 152 2.19 -3.40 29.43
C PRO A 152 3.46 -3.93 28.74
N GLY A 153 4.48 -3.08 28.63
CA GLY A 153 5.74 -3.40 27.98
C GLY A 153 5.72 -3.32 26.46
N SER A 154 4.61 -2.92 25.85
CA SER A 154 4.53 -2.67 24.40
C SER A 154 5.45 -1.52 23.98
N ALA A 155 6.14 -1.70 22.86
CA ALA A 155 6.90 -0.64 22.20
C ALA A 155 5.99 0.40 21.50
N ASP A 156 4.74 0.04 21.20
CA ASP A 156 3.74 0.94 20.63
C ASP A 156 2.91 1.58 21.76
N ALA A 157 3.44 2.63 22.39
CA ALA A 157 2.81 3.23 23.57
C ALA A 157 1.39 3.78 23.30
N ASN A 158 1.12 4.25 22.08
CA ASN A 158 -0.18 4.77 21.64
C ASN A 158 -0.25 4.83 20.11
N GLY A 159 -1.39 5.23 19.56
CA GLY A 159 -1.60 5.29 18.11
C GLY A 159 -0.75 6.33 17.39
N TYR A 160 -0.27 7.38 18.06
CA TYR A 160 0.64 8.34 17.43
C TYR A 160 2.01 7.72 17.19
N GLU A 161 2.55 6.98 18.17
CA GLU A 161 3.85 6.30 18.06
C GLU A 161 3.80 5.19 17.00
N PHE A 162 2.75 4.36 17.03
CA PHE A 162 2.54 3.34 16.02
C PHE A 162 2.45 3.95 14.61
N ARG A 163 1.62 4.99 14.42
CA ARG A 163 1.47 5.65 13.12
C ARG A 163 2.79 6.24 12.64
N ARG A 164 3.54 6.92 13.53
CA ARG A 164 4.83 7.53 13.17
C ARG A 164 5.79 6.50 12.58
N ARG A 165 5.91 5.32 13.23
CA ARG A 165 6.81 4.27 12.70
C ARG A 165 6.31 3.66 11.40
N PHE A 166 4.99 3.45 11.27
CA PHE A 166 4.39 2.90 10.06
C PHE A 166 4.50 3.88 8.88
N ASP A 167 4.15 5.15 9.06
CA ASP A 167 4.32 6.19 8.04
C ASP A 167 5.80 6.34 7.63
N GLY A 168 6.74 6.27 8.59
CA GLY A 168 8.17 6.26 8.31
C GLY A 168 8.61 5.07 7.45
N ALA A 169 8.03 3.89 7.68
CA ALA A 169 8.28 2.73 6.83
C ALA A 169 7.74 2.95 5.40
N LEU A 170 6.52 3.49 5.26
CA LEU A 170 5.96 3.82 3.94
C LEU A 170 6.80 4.86 3.19
N GLN A 171 7.35 5.86 3.89
CA GLN A 171 8.28 6.83 3.30
C GLN A 171 9.56 6.15 2.79
N THR A 172 10.09 5.18 3.53
CA THR A 172 11.28 4.42 3.12
C THR A 172 10.98 3.55 1.90
N VAL A 173 9.82 2.87 1.89
CA VAL A 173 9.37 2.09 0.72
C VAL A 173 9.22 2.98 -0.50
N TYR A 174 8.59 4.15 -0.33
CA TYR A 174 8.43 5.15 -1.38
C TYR A 174 9.77 5.62 -1.94
N GLY A 175 10.67 6.08 -1.06
CA GLY A 175 11.97 6.62 -1.48
C GLY A 175 12.81 5.60 -2.24
N SER A 176 12.84 4.34 -1.76
CA SER A 176 13.59 3.26 -2.45
C SER A 176 12.95 2.89 -3.78
N ALA A 177 11.62 2.79 -3.84
CA ALA A 177 10.93 2.45 -5.09
C ALA A 177 11.09 3.56 -6.13
N ALA A 178 10.97 4.83 -5.74
CA ALA A 178 11.16 5.98 -6.61
C ALA A 178 12.62 6.10 -7.10
N ALA A 179 13.59 5.89 -6.20
CA ALA A 179 15.01 5.90 -6.54
C ALA A 179 15.37 4.81 -7.56
N ASN A 180 14.88 3.58 -7.36
CA ASN A 180 15.12 2.47 -8.26
C ASN A 180 14.45 2.68 -9.62
N ALA A 181 13.31 3.38 -9.67
CA ALA A 181 12.60 3.68 -10.90
C ALA A 181 13.17 4.87 -11.69
N GLY A 182 13.95 5.74 -11.03
CA GLY A 182 14.59 6.93 -11.64
C GLY A 182 16.11 6.87 -11.70
N GLY A 183 16.74 5.74 -11.32
CA GLY A 183 18.19 5.64 -11.16
C GLY A 183 18.97 5.84 -12.45
N PHE A 184 20.07 6.59 -12.36
CA PHE A 184 21.00 6.84 -13.47
C PHE A 184 21.57 5.53 -14.08
N GLY A 185 21.68 4.46 -13.27
CA GLY A 185 22.09 3.14 -13.73
C GLY A 185 21.11 2.53 -14.74
N ASP A 186 19.81 2.71 -14.55
CA ASP A 186 18.76 2.20 -15.42
C ASP A 186 18.73 2.94 -16.76
N VAL A 187 18.99 4.27 -16.73
CA VAL A 187 19.11 5.07 -17.96
C VAL A 187 20.34 4.64 -18.78
N LEU A 188 21.48 4.41 -18.14
CA LEU A 188 22.67 3.91 -18.81
C LEU A 188 22.46 2.50 -19.35
N GLN A 189 21.86 1.60 -18.58
CA GLN A 189 21.58 0.24 -19.00
C GLN A 189 20.55 0.19 -20.14
N ALA A 190 19.52 1.04 -20.11
CA ALA A 190 18.54 1.19 -21.19
C ALA A 190 19.20 1.73 -22.47
N VAL A 191 20.09 2.69 -22.36
CA VAL A 191 20.87 3.25 -23.49
C VAL A 191 21.82 2.21 -24.08
N TYR A 192 22.53 1.44 -23.23
CA TYR A 192 23.43 0.38 -23.69
C TYR A 192 22.72 -0.84 -24.29
N ALA A 193 21.53 -1.17 -23.76
CA ALA A 193 20.71 -2.29 -24.23
C ALA A 193 19.80 -1.93 -25.42
N GLY A 194 19.76 -0.66 -25.84
CA GLY A 194 18.83 -0.19 -26.86
C GLY A 194 17.36 -0.26 -26.45
N ALA A 195 17.08 -0.42 -25.15
CA ALA A 195 15.74 -0.49 -24.60
C ALA A 195 15.23 0.92 -24.28
N VAL A 196 14.07 1.25 -24.81
CA VAL A 196 13.41 2.56 -24.59
C VAL A 196 12.59 2.60 -23.29
N THR A 197 12.42 1.46 -22.59
CA THR A 197 11.58 1.33 -21.40
C THR A 197 12.39 1.05 -20.15
N ASN A 198 12.11 1.80 -19.06
CA ASN A 198 12.66 1.50 -17.76
C ASN A 198 12.08 0.16 -17.26
N PRO A 199 12.92 -0.89 -17.00
CA PRO A 199 12.45 -2.23 -16.65
C PRO A 199 11.70 -2.28 -15.30
N VAL A 200 11.83 -1.25 -14.48
CA VAL A 200 11.18 -1.16 -13.14
C VAL A 200 9.81 -0.48 -13.20
N ARG A 201 9.44 0.07 -14.34
CA ARG A 201 8.12 0.67 -14.56
C ARG A 201 7.23 -0.28 -15.35
N ALA A 202 5.99 -0.44 -14.92
CA ALA A 202 4.97 -1.09 -15.73
C ALA A 202 4.75 -0.32 -17.05
N ALA A 203 4.14 -0.97 -18.06
CA ALA A 203 3.85 -0.36 -19.34
C ALA A 203 3.02 0.94 -19.24
N ASN A 204 2.23 1.10 -18.17
CA ASN A 204 1.48 2.31 -17.84
C ASN A 204 2.28 3.35 -17.01
N GLY A 205 3.59 3.20 -16.88
CA GLY A 205 4.47 4.09 -16.10
C GLY A 205 4.43 3.88 -14.58
N ARG A 206 3.64 2.92 -14.07
CA ARG A 206 3.45 2.69 -12.64
C ARG A 206 4.69 2.09 -11.98
N ILE A 207 5.05 2.61 -10.81
CA ILE A 207 6.10 2.10 -9.93
C ILE A 207 5.42 1.35 -8.78
N THR A 208 5.89 0.14 -8.46
CA THR A 208 5.32 -0.66 -7.38
C THR A 208 6.40 -1.05 -6.37
N GLY A 209 6.18 -0.72 -5.10
CA GLY A 209 6.91 -1.27 -3.95
C GLY A 209 6.08 -2.38 -3.29
N VAL A 210 6.74 -3.42 -2.79
CA VAL A 210 6.08 -4.52 -2.06
C VAL A 210 6.60 -4.58 -0.64
N ALA A 211 5.72 -4.59 0.36
CA ALA A 211 6.08 -4.61 1.77
C ALA A 211 5.33 -5.71 2.53
N PHE A 212 6.07 -6.68 3.04
CA PHE A 212 5.53 -7.81 3.81
C PHE A 212 5.48 -7.47 5.30
N SER A 213 4.29 -7.60 5.89
CA SER A 213 4.03 -7.24 7.28
C SER A 213 3.00 -8.20 7.89
N SER A 214 2.37 -7.78 8.98
CA SER A 214 1.37 -8.57 9.71
C SER A 214 0.00 -7.90 9.64
N GLU A 215 -1.05 -8.62 10.03
CA GLU A 215 -2.44 -8.22 9.81
C GLU A 215 -2.81 -6.88 10.44
N PHE A 216 -2.53 -6.70 11.75
CA PHE A 216 -2.93 -5.47 12.44
C PHE A 216 -2.04 -4.29 12.03
N ALA A 217 -0.74 -4.51 11.82
CA ALA A 217 0.14 -3.46 11.31
C ALA A 217 -0.34 -2.96 9.94
N ILE A 218 -0.70 -3.86 9.03
CA ILE A 218 -1.26 -3.48 7.73
C ILE A 218 -2.63 -2.81 7.90
N GLY A 219 -3.56 -3.47 8.60
CA GLY A 219 -4.93 -3.02 8.69
C GLY A 219 -5.07 -1.69 9.41
N VAL A 220 -4.60 -1.62 10.65
CA VAL A 220 -4.66 -0.40 11.48
C VAL A 220 -3.81 0.70 10.83
N GLY A 221 -2.58 0.38 10.39
CA GLY A 221 -1.68 1.33 9.74
C GLY A 221 -2.30 1.94 8.49
N THR A 222 -2.88 1.13 7.61
CA THR A 222 -3.57 1.61 6.41
C THR A 222 -4.74 2.54 6.78
N MET A 223 -5.64 2.12 7.69
CA MET A 223 -6.81 2.93 8.07
C MET A 223 -6.43 4.25 8.75
N MET A 224 -5.28 4.32 9.41
CA MET A 224 -4.78 5.56 10.02
C MET A 224 -4.10 6.50 9.03
N THR A 225 -3.68 6.00 7.86
CA THR A 225 -2.79 6.72 6.93
C THR A 225 -3.50 7.17 5.65
N VAL A 226 -4.46 6.38 5.14
CA VAL A 226 -5.14 6.69 3.88
C VAL A 226 -6.19 7.81 4.00
N LYS A 227 -6.49 8.46 2.88
CA LYS A 227 -7.50 9.54 2.78
C LYS A 227 -8.93 9.01 2.77
N ASN A 228 -9.12 7.74 2.40
CA ASN A 228 -10.40 7.06 2.28
C ASN A 228 -10.46 5.82 3.20
N PRO A 229 -10.29 5.98 4.52
CA PRO A 229 -10.31 4.85 5.45
C PRO A 229 -11.70 4.22 5.50
N ASP A 230 -11.72 2.88 5.52
CA ASP A 230 -12.91 2.08 5.80
C ASP A 230 -12.58 1.05 6.90
N PRO A 231 -12.71 1.45 8.19
CA PRO A 231 -12.40 0.58 9.32
C PRO A 231 -13.20 -0.73 9.35
N LEU A 232 -14.36 -0.77 8.69
CA LEU A 232 -15.21 -1.96 8.64
C LEU A 232 -14.55 -3.11 7.87
N LEU A 233 -13.64 -2.81 6.93
CA LEU A 233 -12.90 -3.84 6.21
C LEU A 233 -12.08 -4.71 7.15
N LEU A 234 -11.34 -4.13 8.10
CA LEU A 234 -10.57 -4.92 9.05
C LEU A 234 -11.46 -5.72 10.01
N LEU A 235 -12.63 -5.18 10.37
CA LEU A 235 -13.53 -5.81 11.34
C LEU A 235 -14.38 -6.95 10.72
N PHE A 236 -14.81 -6.79 9.46
CA PHE A 236 -15.75 -7.72 8.81
C PHE A 236 -15.15 -8.52 7.65
N ASP A 237 -13.99 -8.12 7.14
CA ASP A 237 -13.23 -8.82 6.10
C ASP A 237 -11.75 -8.87 6.51
N PRO A 238 -11.42 -9.57 7.61
CA PRO A 238 -10.06 -9.62 8.13
C PRO A 238 -9.10 -10.13 7.06
N LEU A 239 -7.90 -9.56 7.03
CA LEU A 239 -6.92 -9.85 5.99
C LEU A 239 -6.39 -11.29 6.17
N PRO A 240 -6.64 -12.23 5.24
CA PRO A 240 -6.15 -13.59 5.35
C PRO A 240 -4.62 -13.66 5.21
N ASN A 241 -4.00 -14.79 5.58
CA ASN A 241 -2.59 -15.02 5.28
C ASN A 241 -2.34 -14.80 3.78
N THR A 242 -1.27 -14.07 3.46
CA THR A 242 -0.90 -13.60 2.10
C THR A 242 -1.93 -12.68 1.43
N GLY A 243 -2.92 -12.18 2.18
CA GLY A 243 -3.81 -11.13 1.71
C GLY A 243 -3.04 -9.86 1.37
N ILE A 244 -3.51 -9.13 0.35
CA ILE A 244 -2.83 -7.95 -0.19
C ILE A 244 -3.73 -6.74 -0.05
N VAL A 245 -3.20 -5.68 0.54
CA VAL A 245 -3.79 -4.34 0.58
C VAL A 245 -2.98 -3.44 -0.35
N VAL A 246 -3.65 -2.78 -1.29
CA VAL A 246 -3.01 -1.89 -2.27
C VAL A 246 -3.32 -0.45 -1.92
N ILE A 247 -2.28 0.33 -1.71
CA ILE A 247 -2.38 1.78 -1.55
C ILE A 247 -1.63 2.49 -2.67
N GLN A 248 -2.08 3.67 -3.04
CA GLN A 248 -1.45 4.50 -4.07
C GLN A 248 -1.31 5.95 -3.59
N GLY A 249 -0.20 6.57 -3.89
CA GLY A 249 0.04 7.97 -3.53
C GLY A 249 1.52 8.29 -3.34
N SER A 250 1.75 9.35 -2.56
CA SER A 250 3.08 9.81 -2.17
C SER A 250 3.06 10.30 -0.71
N PRO A 251 4.21 10.42 -0.03
CA PRO A 251 4.26 11.02 1.31
C PRO A 251 3.72 12.44 1.36
N ARG A 252 3.88 13.22 0.30
CA ARG A 252 3.40 14.60 0.20
C ARG A 252 1.90 14.67 -0.02
N ASP A 253 1.40 13.93 -1.01
CA ASP A 253 -0.01 14.01 -1.40
C ASP A 253 -0.90 13.08 -0.58
N GLY A 254 -0.29 12.23 0.26
CA GLY A 254 -0.95 11.21 1.06
C GLY A 254 -1.36 9.98 0.23
N TRP A 255 -1.85 8.97 0.91
CA TRP A 255 -2.16 7.66 0.37
C TRP A 255 -3.66 7.46 0.16
N THR A 256 -4.03 6.70 -0.84
CA THR A 256 -5.41 6.28 -1.13
C THR A 256 -5.47 4.75 -1.13
N LEU A 257 -6.42 4.17 -0.43
CA LEU A 257 -6.69 2.73 -0.45
C LEU A 257 -7.37 2.37 -1.77
N ILE A 258 -6.72 1.52 -2.56
CA ILE A 258 -7.18 1.11 -3.89
C ILE A 258 -7.92 -0.23 -3.83
N SER A 259 -7.34 -1.22 -3.11
CA SER A 259 -7.99 -2.51 -2.93
C SER A 259 -7.65 -3.13 -1.60
N TRP A 260 -8.58 -3.91 -1.07
CA TRP A 260 -8.46 -4.72 0.13
C TRP A 260 -8.69 -6.18 -0.25
N ASN A 261 -7.68 -7.02 -0.03
CA ASN A 261 -7.73 -8.45 -0.33
C ASN A 261 -8.27 -8.76 -1.75
N GLY A 262 -7.80 -8.02 -2.77
CA GLY A 262 -8.20 -8.17 -4.17
C GLY A 262 -9.54 -7.52 -4.53
N LYS A 263 -10.32 -7.03 -3.56
CA LYS A 263 -11.58 -6.30 -3.80
C LYS A 263 -11.29 -4.82 -3.96
N PRO A 264 -11.72 -4.14 -5.03
CA PRO A 264 -11.54 -2.71 -5.18
C PRO A 264 -12.29 -1.95 -4.07
N VAL A 265 -11.62 -0.97 -3.47
CA VAL A 265 -12.23 -0.05 -2.52
C VAL A 265 -12.51 1.24 -3.26
N HIS A 266 -13.78 1.58 -3.39
CA HIS A 266 -14.16 2.84 -4.00
C HIS A 266 -13.64 4.00 -3.13
N PRO A 267 -13.11 5.10 -3.74
CA PRO A 267 -12.78 6.29 -2.98
C PRO A 267 -14.04 6.68 -2.21
N GLY A 268 -13.91 6.63 -0.87
CA GLY A 268 -15.03 6.76 0.03
C GLY A 268 -15.86 8.01 -0.28
N TRP A 269 -17.11 7.98 0.09
CA TRP A 269 -17.99 9.12 0.20
C TRP A 269 -17.28 10.28 0.90
N SER A 270 -16.50 11.08 0.17
CA SER A 270 -16.24 12.42 0.63
C SER A 270 -17.59 13.12 0.52
N ALA A 271 -18.30 13.19 1.63
CA ALA A 271 -19.41 14.12 1.77
C ALA A 271 -18.83 15.54 1.63
N THR A 272 -18.55 15.95 0.39
CA THR A 272 -18.38 17.34 0.05
C THR A 272 -19.74 17.98 0.28
N ARG A 273 -19.84 18.62 1.42
CA ARG A 273 -21.00 19.37 1.91
C ARG A 273 -21.26 20.61 1.08
N ASN A 274 -21.11 20.56 -0.24
CA ASN A 274 -21.48 21.65 -1.16
C ASN A 274 -21.83 21.09 -2.53
N GLY A 275 -23.08 20.67 -2.67
CA GLY A 275 -23.65 20.28 -3.94
C GLY A 275 -25.12 19.94 -3.72
N ARG A 276 -25.95 20.94 -3.43
CA ARG A 276 -27.40 20.79 -3.64
C ARG A 276 -27.64 20.68 -5.15
N GLY A 277 -27.51 19.47 -5.66
CA GLY A 277 -28.06 19.09 -6.95
C GLY A 277 -29.42 18.48 -6.68
N ALA A 278 -30.45 19.08 -7.18
CA ALA A 278 -31.78 18.49 -7.20
C ALA A 278 -31.72 17.16 -7.94
N ASN A 279 -32.23 16.07 -7.31
CA ASN A 279 -32.66 14.85 -7.96
C ASN A 279 -31.59 13.97 -8.63
N GLY A 280 -30.67 13.36 -7.89
CA GLY A 280 -29.89 12.25 -8.42
C GLY A 280 -28.59 12.00 -7.66
N LEU A 281 -28.36 10.74 -7.30
CA LEU A 281 -27.09 10.27 -6.74
C LEU A 281 -26.08 10.16 -7.88
N CYS A 282 -25.15 11.12 -7.99
CA CYS A 282 -24.07 11.06 -8.98
C CYS A 282 -22.81 10.51 -8.34
N LEU A 283 -22.32 9.38 -8.83
CA LEU A 283 -21.01 8.81 -8.51
C LEU A 283 -19.96 9.44 -9.44
N MET A 284 -19.04 10.22 -8.91
CA MET A 284 -17.87 10.67 -9.63
C MET A 284 -16.82 9.55 -9.63
N LEU A 285 -16.56 8.96 -10.77
CA LEU A 285 -15.63 7.82 -10.94
C LEU A 285 -14.19 8.25 -11.18
N ASP A 286 -13.92 9.50 -11.56
CA ASP A 286 -12.56 10.00 -11.79
C ASP A 286 -12.50 11.53 -11.59
N PRO A 287 -11.73 12.01 -10.60
CA PRO A 287 -11.56 13.45 -10.41
C PRO A 287 -10.72 14.13 -11.50
N SER A 288 -9.94 13.39 -12.29
CA SER A 288 -9.09 13.95 -13.36
C SER A 288 -9.85 14.16 -14.66
N THR A 289 -10.85 13.34 -14.94
CA THR A 289 -11.63 13.40 -16.19
C THR A 289 -12.97 14.13 -16.07
N ARG A 290 -13.42 14.44 -14.84
CA ARG A 290 -14.76 15.02 -14.55
C ARG A 290 -15.93 14.23 -15.16
N THR A 291 -15.73 12.99 -15.55
CA THR A 291 -16.78 12.12 -16.04
C THR A 291 -17.45 11.38 -14.89
N GLY A 292 -18.68 11.75 -14.56
CA GLY A 292 -19.53 11.05 -13.60
C GLY A 292 -20.58 10.23 -14.32
N VAL A 293 -20.84 9.02 -13.86
CA VAL A 293 -22.02 8.25 -14.28
C VAL A 293 -23.14 8.57 -13.32
N CYS A 294 -24.15 9.30 -13.80
CA CYS A 294 -25.39 9.53 -13.07
C CYS A 294 -26.35 8.37 -13.34
N ALA A 295 -26.72 7.61 -12.32
CA ALA A 295 -27.80 6.65 -12.44
C ALA A 295 -29.11 7.40 -12.62
N ALA A 296 -29.78 7.22 -13.74
CA ALA A 296 -31.14 7.72 -13.95
C ALA A 296 -32.04 7.01 -12.92
N LYS A 297 -32.93 7.81 -12.28
CA LYS A 297 -33.95 7.27 -11.38
C LYS A 297 -34.78 6.24 -12.18
N PRO A 298 -34.98 5.01 -11.67
CA PRO A 298 -35.85 4.06 -12.34
C PRO A 298 -37.25 4.68 -12.55
N PRO A 299 -37.86 4.47 -13.69
CA PRO A 299 -39.21 4.96 -13.93
C PRO A 299 -40.15 4.43 -12.84
N GLY A 300 -40.90 5.34 -12.22
CA GLY A 300 -41.92 4.97 -11.25
C GLY A 300 -42.94 4.00 -11.91
N PRO A 301 -43.63 3.16 -11.11
CA PRO A 301 -44.59 2.21 -11.65
C PRO A 301 -45.60 2.97 -12.50
N ALA A 302 -45.79 2.48 -13.71
CA ALA A 302 -46.79 3.04 -14.66
C ALA A 302 -48.16 3.05 -13.97
N SER A 303 -48.76 4.23 -13.86
CA SER A 303 -50.14 4.38 -13.41
C SER A 303 -51.03 3.55 -14.30
N ALA A 304 -51.74 2.57 -13.72
CA ALA A 304 -52.72 1.76 -14.39
C ALA A 304 -53.80 2.66 -15.03
N PRO A 305 -54.28 2.34 -16.24
CA PRO A 305 -55.33 3.12 -16.87
C PRO A 305 -56.60 3.03 -16.03
N VAL A 306 -57.18 4.19 -15.74
CA VAL A 306 -58.48 4.32 -15.09
C VAL A 306 -59.54 3.70 -16.00
N ALA A 307 -60.11 2.59 -15.58
CA ALA A 307 -61.25 1.97 -16.28
C ALA A 307 -62.44 2.95 -16.31
N ALA A 308 -62.92 3.27 -17.49
CA ALA A 308 -64.12 4.06 -17.72
C ALA A 308 -65.34 3.30 -17.15
N ARG A 309 -66.11 3.96 -16.29
CA ARG A 309 -67.41 3.46 -15.78
C ARG A 309 -68.42 3.48 -16.94
N PRO A 310 -69.18 2.39 -17.17
CA PRO A 310 -70.32 2.45 -18.13
C PRO A 310 -71.43 3.29 -17.53
N GLY A 311 -71.96 4.23 -18.32
CA GLY A 311 -73.11 5.04 -17.99
C GLY A 311 -74.39 4.20 -17.90
N LEU A 312 -75.15 4.48 -16.86
CA LEU A 312 -76.56 4.04 -16.75
C LEU A 312 -77.45 4.99 -17.56
N SER A 313 -78.19 4.43 -18.52
CA SER A 313 -79.40 4.97 -19.01
C SER A 313 -80.54 4.01 -18.73
#